data_b95f1bda874352271dc581168eccc27a
#
_entry.id   b95f1bda874352271dc581168eccc27a
#
_cell.length_a   1.000
_cell.length_b   1.000
_cell.length_c   1.000
_cell.angle_alpha   90.00
_cell.angle_beta   90.00
_cell.angle_gamma   90.00
#
_symmetry.space_group_name_H-M   'P 1'
#
loop_
_entity.id
_entity.type
_entity.pdbx_description
1 polymer ?
#
loop_
_entity_poly.entity_id
_entity_poly.type
_entity_poly.pdbx_seq_one_letter_code
_entity_poly.pdbx_strand_id
1 'polypeptide(L)'
;MIVRTIIWFLYFWIILLRYLPTLHRVKKLDQAGRKEERDQLVERSVSAWAHSLLRMAGVQVEVSGTENIPAGPAVFVGNHQGNFDIPILLAYLDRPHGFVAKIETQKIPLIRSWMHYLHCVFLDRDNPRQAMGAIGEAAQTIQSGYPIILFPEGTRSRKDQMRSFQSGGLRLATKSEVPVVPLVINGSYRVMEAHGFWIHPAKVRLTILPPVAITGMSREEKKQLPSLLHDIIEQELNRQVNE
;
A
#
# COMPACT_ATOMS: atom_id res chain seq x y z
N MET A 1 -25.55 -6.19 -9.62
CA MET A 1 -24.23 -6.65 -9.15
C MET A 1 -23.31 -7.03 -10.30
N ILE A 2 -23.66 -8.05 -11.09
CA ILE A 2 -22.88 -8.52 -12.26
C ILE A 2 -22.52 -7.36 -13.20
N VAL A 3 -23.50 -6.58 -13.63
CA VAL A 3 -23.31 -5.44 -14.56
C VAL A 3 -22.32 -4.42 -13.99
N ARG A 4 -22.43 -4.06 -12.69
CA ARG A 4 -21.50 -3.14 -12.03
C ARG A 4 -20.06 -3.66 -12.08
N THR A 5 -19.87 -4.94 -11.79
CA THR A 5 -18.56 -5.58 -11.80
C THR A 5 -17.94 -5.59 -13.19
N ILE A 6 -18.72 -5.95 -14.20
CA ILE A 6 -18.27 -5.91 -15.61
C ILE A 6 -17.88 -4.47 -16.01
N ILE A 7 -18.75 -3.50 -15.72
CA ILE A 7 -18.48 -2.08 -16.02
C ILE A 7 -17.22 -1.61 -15.29
N TRP A 8 -17.03 -1.99 -14.02
CA TRP A 8 -15.85 -1.61 -13.25
C TRP A 8 -14.56 -2.18 -13.83
N PHE A 9 -14.53 -3.47 -14.23
CA PHE A 9 -13.35 -4.06 -14.85
C PHE A 9 -13.07 -3.49 -16.24
N LEU A 10 -14.09 -3.21 -17.03
CA LEU A 10 -13.93 -2.49 -18.31
C LEU A 10 -13.36 -1.10 -18.07
N TYR A 11 -13.93 -0.35 -17.12
CA TYR A 11 -13.44 0.97 -16.73
C TYR A 11 -11.99 0.93 -16.26
N PHE A 12 -11.62 -0.05 -15.42
CA PHE A 12 -10.26 -0.24 -14.94
C PHE A 12 -9.24 -0.29 -16.09
N TRP A 13 -9.51 -1.09 -17.10
CA TRP A 13 -8.61 -1.20 -18.26
C TRP A 13 -8.64 0.03 -19.17
N ILE A 14 -9.82 0.58 -19.44
CA ILE A 14 -9.97 1.78 -20.26
C ILE A 14 -9.23 2.96 -19.63
N ILE A 15 -9.42 3.20 -18.35
CA ILE A 15 -8.75 4.32 -17.68
C ILE A 15 -7.22 4.11 -17.63
N LEU A 16 -6.76 2.88 -17.44
CA LEU A 16 -5.34 2.56 -17.49
C LEU A 16 -4.72 2.82 -18.86
N LEU A 17 -5.44 2.49 -19.94
CA LEU A 17 -5.03 2.83 -21.33
C LEU A 17 -5.02 4.34 -21.56
N ARG A 18 -5.98 5.08 -20.99
CA ARG A 18 -6.03 6.55 -21.07
C ARG A 18 -4.78 7.21 -20.45
N TYR A 19 -4.15 6.57 -19.48
CA TYR A 19 -2.92 7.06 -18.86
C TYR A 19 -1.64 6.73 -19.63
N LEU A 20 -1.69 6.07 -20.79
CA LEU A 20 -0.51 5.78 -21.62
C LEU A 20 0.28 7.03 -22.04
N PRO A 21 -0.36 8.14 -22.50
CA PRO A 21 0.37 9.36 -22.82
C PRO A 21 1.10 9.94 -21.59
N THR A 22 0.45 9.88 -20.42
CA THR A 22 1.04 10.32 -19.15
C THR A 22 2.24 9.46 -18.79
N LEU A 23 2.13 8.13 -18.91
CA LEU A 23 3.23 7.20 -18.66
C LEU A 23 4.42 7.46 -19.60
N HIS A 24 4.14 7.79 -20.86
CA HIS A 24 5.17 8.18 -21.81
C HIS A 24 5.89 9.48 -21.38
N ARG A 25 5.14 10.47 -20.87
CA ARG A 25 5.71 11.69 -20.31
C ARG A 25 6.56 11.42 -19.05
N VAL A 26 6.07 10.56 -18.14
CA VAL A 26 6.82 10.11 -16.96
C VAL A 26 8.17 9.51 -17.40
N LYS A 27 8.16 8.61 -18.40
CA LYS A 27 9.37 8.01 -18.94
C LYS A 27 10.35 9.04 -19.52
N LYS A 28 9.86 10.05 -20.22
CA LYS A 28 10.70 11.16 -20.75
C LYS A 28 11.32 11.98 -19.63
N LEU A 29 10.57 12.31 -18.59
CA LEU A 29 11.08 13.04 -17.43
C LEU A 29 12.18 12.23 -16.70
N ASP A 30 11.98 10.94 -16.55
CA ASP A 30 12.94 10.02 -15.95
C ASP A 30 14.25 9.99 -16.76
N GLN A 31 14.16 9.80 -18.08
CA GLN A 31 15.32 9.82 -18.99
C GLN A 31 16.07 11.17 -18.99
N ALA A 32 15.35 12.26 -18.74
CA ALA A 32 15.93 13.60 -18.63
C ALA A 32 16.51 13.92 -17.23
N GLY A 33 16.44 12.96 -16.29
CA GLY A 33 16.89 13.17 -14.90
C GLY A 33 16.02 14.11 -14.07
N ARG A 34 14.83 14.49 -14.56
CA ARG A 34 13.89 15.41 -13.89
C ARG A 34 13.04 14.66 -12.86
N LYS A 35 13.70 14.16 -11.82
CA LYS A 35 13.11 13.24 -10.82
C LYS A 35 11.90 13.85 -10.12
N GLU A 36 12.03 15.08 -9.63
CA GLU A 36 10.97 15.75 -8.87
C GLU A 36 9.68 15.93 -9.68
N GLU A 37 9.81 16.38 -10.92
CA GLU A 37 8.66 16.55 -11.82
C GLU A 37 8.04 15.20 -12.22
N ARG A 38 8.88 14.18 -12.41
CA ARG A 38 8.44 12.80 -12.62
C ARG A 38 7.59 12.33 -11.46
N ASP A 39 8.08 12.47 -10.22
CA ASP A 39 7.44 11.97 -9.01
C ASP A 39 6.11 12.71 -8.76
N GLN A 40 6.08 14.02 -8.91
CA GLN A 40 4.84 14.81 -8.84
C GLN A 40 3.81 14.37 -9.90
N LEU A 41 4.25 14.08 -11.12
CA LEU A 41 3.36 13.60 -12.18
C LEU A 41 2.84 12.20 -11.89
N VAL A 42 3.69 11.30 -11.36
CA VAL A 42 3.30 9.93 -10.94
C VAL A 42 2.27 10.01 -9.82
N GLU A 43 2.55 10.74 -8.74
CA GLU A 43 1.66 10.91 -7.61
C GLU A 43 0.27 11.39 -8.02
N ARG A 44 0.21 12.54 -8.72
CA ARG A 44 -1.08 13.09 -9.20
C ARG A 44 -1.85 12.12 -10.08
N SER A 45 -1.16 11.43 -10.98
CA SER A 45 -1.79 10.51 -11.90
C SER A 45 -2.33 9.27 -11.20
N VAL A 46 -1.54 8.69 -10.30
CA VAL A 46 -1.90 7.48 -9.57
C VAL A 46 -3.01 7.76 -8.56
N SER A 47 -2.92 8.88 -7.83
CA SER A 47 -3.98 9.30 -6.90
C SER A 47 -5.30 9.56 -7.65
N ALA A 48 -5.28 10.30 -8.75
CA ALA A 48 -6.47 10.55 -9.57
C ALA A 48 -7.06 9.25 -10.14
N TRP A 49 -6.22 8.33 -10.60
CA TRP A 49 -6.63 7.00 -11.05
C TRP A 49 -7.30 6.21 -9.93
N ALA A 50 -6.69 6.16 -8.75
CA ALA A 50 -7.21 5.44 -7.59
C ALA A 50 -8.55 6.01 -7.11
N HIS A 51 -8.66 7.33 -6.97
CA HIS A 51 -9.94 8.00 -6.67
C HIS A 51 -11.03 7.68 -7.68
N SER A 52 -10.68 7.61 -8.98
CA SER A 52 -11.66 7.27 -10.02
C SER A 52 -12.18 5.83 -9.88
N LEU A 53 -11.31 4.88 -9.54
CA LEU A 53 -11.69 3.47 -9.30
C LEU A 53 -12.59 3.33 -8.07
N LEU A 54 -12.25 4.02 -6.97
CA LEU A 54 -13.06 4.00 -5.74
C LEU A 54 -14.45 4.59 -6.00
N ARG A 55 -14.52 5.72 -6.70
CA ARG A 55 -15.80 6.36 -7.08
C ARG A 55 -16.65 5.45 -7.97
N MET A 56 -16.05 4.80 -8.97
CA MET A 56 -16.74 3.88 -9.86
C MET A 56 -17.26 2.64 -9.11
N ALA A 57 -16.54 2.17 -8.10
CA ALA A 57 -16.97 1.09 -7.22
C ALA A 57 -18.06 1.52 -6.21
N GLY A 58 -18.25 2.83 -6.00
CA GLY A 58 -19.15 3.35 -4.99
C GLY A 58 -18.57 3.27 -3.58
N VAL A 59 -17.24 3.32 -3.46
CA VAL A 59 -16.54 3.28 -2.17
C VAL A 59 -16.47 4.68 -1.59
N GLN A 60 -16.88 4.80 -0.33
CA GLN A 60 -16.73 6.00 0.49
C GLN A 60 -15.65 5.74 1.53
N VAL A 61 -14.62 6.60 1.57
CA VAL A 61 -13.51 6.45 2.52
C VAL A 61 -13.52 7.58 3.52
N GLU A 62 -13.55 7.23 4.80
CA GLU A 62 -13.30 8.15 5.90
C GLU A 62 -11.84 8.02 6.31
N VAL A 63 -11.11 9.14 6.32
CA VAL A 63 -9.68 9.16 6.67
C VAL A 63 -9.48 9.95 7.95
N SER A 64 -8.65 9.42 8.84
CA SER A 64 -8.25 10.08 10.08
C SER A 64 -6.76 9.89 10.35
N GLY A 65 -6.15 10.81 11.11
CA GLY A 65 -4.75 10.72 11.51
C GLY A 65 -3.75 11.12 10.42
N THR A 66 -4.14 11.90 9.42
CA THR A 66 -3.23 12.38 8.36
C THR A 66 -2.07 13.20 8.90
N GLU A 67 -2.25 13.86 10.04
CA GLU A 67 -1.22 14.58 10.78
C GLU A 67 -0.09 13.69 11.31
N ASN A 68 -0.31 12.38 11.39
CA ASN A 68 0.67 11.38 11.80
C ASN A 68 1.64 10.97 10.67
N ILE A 69 1.42 11.44 9.45
CA ILE A 69 2.32 11.14 8.32
C ILE A 69 3.60 11.97 8.47
N PRO A 70 4.78 11.34 8.66
CA PRO A 70 6.02 12.07 8.81
C PRO A 70 6.41 12.78 7.51
N ALA A 71 7.04 13.95 7.59
CA ALA A 71 7.57 14.65 6.41
C ALA A 71 8.72 13.86 5.71
N GLY A 72 9.48 13.08 6.46
CA GLY A 72 10.60 12.26 5.98
C GLY A 72 10.21 10.85 5.54
N PRO A 73 11.20 10.02 5.18
CA PRO A 73 10.97 8.61 4.82
C PRO A 73 10.36 7.83 5.99
N ALA A 74 9.50 6.89 5.68
CA ALA A 74 8.81 6.05 6.66
C ALA A 74 8.48 4.67 6.06
N VAL A 75 8.28 3.70 6.94
CA VAL A 75 7.65 2.42 6.58
C VAL A 75 6.22 2.46 7.08
N PHE A 76 5.25 2.34 6.17
CA PHE A 76 3.86 2.17 6.54
C PHE A 76 3.53 0.69 6.69
N VAL A 77 2.92 0.32 7.80
CA VAL A 77 2.56 -1.07 8.11
C VAL A 77 1.06 -1.15 8.36
N GLY A 78 0.35 -1.91 7.55
CA GLY A 78 -1.09 -2.03 7.66
C GLY A 78 -1.61 -3.47 7.67
N ASN A 79 -2.83 -3.65 8.15
CA ASN A 79 -3.61 -4.85 7.91
C ASN A 79 -4.04 -4.92 6.44
N HIS A 80 -4.30 -6.13 5.93
CA HIS A 80 -4.62 -6.35 4.52
C HIS A 80 -5.94 -7.11 4.37
N GLN A 81 -7.02 -6.37 4.12
CA GLN A 81 -8.37 -6.96 4.02
C GLN A 81 -8.74 -7.36 2.59
N GLY A 82 -8.35 -6.55 1.59
CA GLY A 82 -8.84 -6.76 0.24
C GLY A 82 -7.99 -6.10 -0.86
N ASN A 83 -8.40 -6.34 -2.10
CA ASN A 83 -7.77 -5.71 -3.28
C ASN A 83 -7.92 -4.18 -3.25
N PHE A 84 -8.99 -3.68 -2.63
CA PHE A 84 -9.27 -2.26 -2.55
C PHE A 84 -8.40 -1.50 -1.55
N ASP A 85 -7.62 -2.18 -0.70
CA ASP A 85 -6.62 -1.53 0.15
C ASP A 85 -5.61 -0.73 -0.67
N ILE A 86 -5.20 -1.28 -1.83
CA ILE A 86 -4.23 -0.62 -2.70
C ILE A 86 -4.76 0.72 -3.24
N PRO A 87 -5.90 0.78 -3.95
CA PRO A 87 -6.41 2.07 -4.42
C PRO A 87 -6.79 3.03 -3.29
N ILE A 88 -7.18 2.53 -2.10
CA ILE A 88 -7.43 3.40 -0.93
C ILE A 88 -6.14 4.10 -0.51
N LEU A 89 -5.05 3.37 -0.33
CA LEU A 89 -3.78 3.96 0.07
C LEU A 89 -3.20 4.87 -1.02
N LEU A 90 -3.29 4.48 -2.29
CA LEU A 90 -2.87 5.33 -3.43
C LEU A 90 -3.69 6.61 -3.57
N ALA A 91 -4.93 6.63 -3.09
CA ALA A 91 -5.80 7.80 -3.15
C ALA A 91 -5.58 8.78 -1.98
N TYR A 92 -5.23 8.26 -0.80
CA TYR A 92 -5.32 9.05 0.44
C TYR A 92 -3.99 9.21 1.20
N LEU A 93 -2.90 8.62 0.74
CA LEU A 93 -1.56 8.95 1.25
C LEU A 93 -0.91 9.96 0.30
N ASP A 94 -0.80 11.21 0.74
CA ASP A 94 -0.44 12.38 -0.08
C ASP A 94 1.06 12.46 -0.44
N ARG A 95 1.65 11.36 -0.90
CA ARG A 95 3.03 11.34 -1.44
C ARG A 95 3.30 10.09 -2.26
N PRO A 96 4.30 10.10 -3.16
CA PRO A 96 4.74 8.89 -3.84
C PRO A 96 5.20 7.85 -2.82
N HIS A 97 4.67 6.65 -2.90
CA HIS A 97 5.01 5.54 -2.03
C HIS A 97 4.97 4.23 -2.79
N GLY A 98 5.93 3.35 -2.46
CA GLY A 98 5.98 2.02 -3.01
C GLY A 98 5.25 1.00 -2.13
N PHE A 99 5.09 -0.19 -2.66
CA PHE A 99 4.58 -1.35 -1.93
C PHE A 99 5.59 -2.49 -1.99
N VAL A 100 5.65 -3.27 -0.92
CA VAL A 100 6.20 -4.62 -1.03
C VAL A 100 5.13 -5.50 -1.66
N ALA A 101 5.32 -5.83 -2.93
CA ALA A 101 4.35 -6.53 -3.75
C ALA A 101 4.80 -7.95 -4.08
N LYS A 102 3.84 -8.82 -4.41
CA LYS A 102 4.10 -10.18 -4.86
C LYS A 102 4.74 -10.15 -6.27
N ILE A 103 5.79 -10.95 -6.50
CA ILE A 103 6.57 -10.92 -7.76
C ILE A 103 5.69 -11.17 -8.99
N GLU A 104 4.62 -11.94 -8.88
CA GLU A 104 3.71 -12.22 -9.99
C GLU A 104 2.97 -10.97 -10.50
N THR A 105 2.87 -9.91 -9.70
CA THR A 105 2.25 -8.64 -10.15
C THR A 105 3.06 -7.97 -11.26
N GLN A 106 4.37 -8.29 -11.38
CA GLN A 106 5.20 -7.84 -12.50
C GLN A 106 4.71 -8.34 -13.86
N LYS A 107 3.91 -9.42 -13.90
CA LYS A 107 3.38 -9.99 -15.13
C LYS A 107 2.20 -9.21 -15.70
N ILE A 108 1.64 -8.26 -14.93
CA ILE A 108 0.48 -7.47 -15.36
C ILE A 108 0.97 -6.27 -16.19
N PRO A 109 0.68 -6.24 -17.51
CA PRO A 109 1.08 -5.14 -18.37
C PRO A 109 0.55 -3.80 -17.87
N LEU A 110 1.22 -2.70 -18.18
CA LEU A 110 0.92 -1.34 -17.77
C LEU A 110 1.06 -1.12 -16.25
N ILE A 111 0.44 -1.96 -15.41
CA ILE A 111 0.55 -1.88 -13.94
C ILE A 111 2.01 -1.97 -13.51
N ARG A 112 2.78 -2.91 -14.06
CA ARG A 112 4.23 -3.04 -13.80
C ARG A 112 4.97 -1.72 -13.99
N SER A 113 4.65 -0.97 -15.04
CA SER A 113 5.33 0.30 -15.33
C SER A 113 5.02 1.36 -14.28
N TRP A 114 3.77 1.46 -13.84
CA TRP A 114 3.40 2.37 -12.75
C TRP A 114 4.01 1.95 -11.42
N MET A 115 4.02 0.64 -11.11
CA MET A 115 4.65 0.10 -9.90
C MET A 115 6.15 0.41 -9.86
N HIS A 116 6.84 0.39 -11.03
CA HIS A 116 8.24 0.79 -11.13
C HIS A 116 8.43 2.26 -10.71
N TYR A 117 7.63 3.17 -11.24
CA TYR A 117 7.72 4.60 -10.92
C TYR A 117 7.19 4.95 -9.52
N LEU A 118 6.41 4.08 -8.90
CA LEU A 118 6.04 4.15 -7.49
C LEU A 118 7.11 3.54 -6.57
N HIS A 119 8.23 3.06 -7.11
CA HIS A 119 9.29 2.40 -6.35
C HIS A 119 8.81 1.15 -5.60
N CYS A 120 7.86 0.41 -6.16
CA CYS A 120 7.43 -0.87 -5.59
C CYS A 120 8.55 -1.90 -5.65
N VAL A 121 8.69 -2.67 -4.58
CA VAL A 121 9.66 -3.76 -4.48
C VAL A 121 8.93 -5.09 -4.59
N PHE A 122 9.46 -5.99 -5.41
CA PHE A 122 8.83 -7.26 -5.71
C PHE A 122 9.47 -8.39 -4.92
N LEU A 123 8.66 -9.10 -4.16
CA LEU A 123 9.09 -10.16 -3.26
C LEU A 123 8.58 -11.51 -3.74
N ASP A 124 9.52 -12.43 -3.97
CA ASP A 124 9.24 -13.86 -4.18
C ASP A 124 9.31 -14.58 -2.83
N ARG A 125 8.14 -15.05 -2.37
CA ARG A 125 8.02 -15.70 -1.06
C ARG A 125 8.51 -17.12 -1.05
N ASP A 126 8.57 -17.74 -2.21
CA ASP A 126 9.00 -19.13 -2.39
C ASP A 126 10.53 -19.20 -2.55
N ASN A 127 11.20 -18.05 -2.67
CA ASN A 127 12.65 -17.93 -2.79
C ASN A 127 13.25 -17.04 -1.67
N PRO A 128 13.73 -17.63 -0.57
CA PRO A 128 14.27 -16.88 0.57
C PRO A 128 15.44 -15.96 0.23
N ARG A 129 16.29 -16.35 -0.76
CA ARG A 129 17.42 -15.54 -1.18
C ARG A 129 16.95 -14.27 -1.91
N GLN A 130 15.98 -14.40 -2.82
CA GLN A 130 15.38 -13.28 -3.52
C GLN A 130 14.62 -12.38 -2.53
N ALA A 131 13.89 -12.96 -1.58
CA ALA A 131 13.19 -12.21 -0.54
C ALA A 131 14.15 -11.34 0.31
N MET A 132 15.32 -11.85 0.66
CA MET A 132 16.34 -11.07 1.36
C MET A 132 16.89 -9.93 0.50
N GLY A 133 17.11 -10.17 -0.79
CA GLY A 133 17.51 -9.14 -1.77
C GLY A 133 16.46 -8.01 -1.87
N ALA A 134 15.19 -8.39 -1.99
CA ALA A 134 14.05 -7.45 -2.05
C ALA A 134 13.96 -6.57 -0.80
N ILE A 135 14.20 -7.12 0.40
CA ILE A 135 14.25 -6.31 1.64
C ILE A 135 15.41 -5.31 1.59
N GLY A 136 16.56 -5.70 1.02
CA GLY A 136 17.70 -4.80 0.81
C GLY A 136 17.36 -3.66 -0.14
N GLU A 137 16.74 -3.97 -1.28
CA GLU A 137 16.26 -3.00 -2.27
C GLU A 137 15.25 -2.01 -1.66
N ALA A 138 14.27 -2.52 -0.91
CA ALA A 138 13.29 -1.70 -0.22
C ALA A 138 13.94 -0.76 0.81
N ALA A 139 14.96 -1.22 1.55
CA ALA A 139 15.70 -0.36 2.48
C ALA A 139 16.43 0.76 1.75
N GLN A 140 17.05 0.49 0.60
CA GLN A 140 17.70 1.52 -0.23
C GLN A 140 16.67 2.52 -0.78
N THR A 141 15.49 2.05 -1.21
CA THR A 141 14.40 2.91 -1.66
C THR A 141 13.98 3.88 -0.58
N ILE A 142 13.83 3.40 0.67
CA ILE A 142 13.47 4.24 1.82
C ILE A 142 14.58 5.25 2.10
N GLN A 143 15.86 4.85 2.10
CA GLN A 143 17.00 5.74 2.29
C GLN A 143 17.09 6.82 1.19
N SER A 144 16.56 6.52 -0.01
CA SER A 144 16.44 7.49 -1.11
C SER A 144 15.25 8.44 -0.95
N GLY A 145 14.51 8.37 0.16
CA GLY A 145 13.40 9.27 0.49
C GLY A 145 12.00 8.76 0.12
N TYR A 146 11.87 7.57 -0.48
CA TYR A 146 10.57 7.03 -0.89
C TYR A 146 9.99 6.10 0.20
N PRO A 147 8.83 6.43 0.76
CA PRO A 147 8.15 5.57 1.73
C PRO A 147 7.73 4.24 1.11
N ILE A 148 7.70 3.20 1.91
CA ILE A 148 7.26 1.87 1.49
C ILE A 148 6.11 1.40 2.37
N ILE A 149 5.07 0.87 1.75
CA ILE A 149 3.94 0.23 2.41
C ILE A 149 4.15 -1.28 2.45
N LEU A 150 3.95 -1.85 3.63
CA LEU A 150 4.08 -3.27 3.90
C LEU A 150 2.79 -3.81 4.52
N PHE A 151 2.32 -4.94 4.02
CA PHE A 151 1.27 -5.75 4.64
C PHE A 151 1.89 -7.02 5.24
N PRO A 152 2.23 -7.03 6.54
CA PRO A 152 3.00 -8.12 7.11
C PRO A 152 2.19 -9.42 7.29
N GLU A 153 0.87 -9.39 7.14
CA GLU A 153 0.05 -10.60 7.03
C GLU A 153 0.46 -11.50 5.85
N GLY A 154 1.12 -10.92 4.86
CA GLY A 154 1.58 -11.62 3.69
C GLY A 154 0.48 -12.01 2.70
N THR A 155 -0.78 -12.00 3.08
CA THR A 155 -1.95 -12.24 2.23
C THR A 155 -3.15 -11.50 2.80
N ARG A 156 -4.21 -11.33 2.00
CA ARG A 156 -5.46 -10.70 2.43
C ARG A 156 -6.19 -11.56 3.44
N SER A 157 -6.70 -10.96 4.50
CA SER A 157 -7.57 -11.62 5.49
C SER A 157 -8.95 -11.94 4.91
N ARG A 158 -9.45 -11.08 4.01
CA ARG A 158 -10.77 -11.13 3.36
C ARG A 158 -11.95 -10.96 4.33
N LYS A 159 -11.69 -10.42 5.50
CA LYS A 159 -12.65 -10.21 6.59
C LYS A 159 -12.15 -9.10 7.52
N ASP A 160 -12.93 -8.80 8.54
CA ASP A 160 -12.62 -7.82 9.59
C ASP A 160 -11.54 -8.26 10.59
N GLN A 161 -11.22 -9.54 10.66
CA GLN A 161 -10.16 -10.06 11.52
C GLN A 161 -8.82 -10.07 10.82
N MET A 162 -7.78 -9.68 11.53
CA MET A 162 -6.39 -9.74 11.06
C MET A 162 -5.84 -11.17 11.10
N ARG A 163 -4.79 -11.38 10.33
CA ARG A 163 -3.91 -12.55 10.43
C ARG A 163 -2.65 -12.18 11.21
N SER A 164 -1.95 -13.20 11.70
CA SER A 164 -0.65 -13.00 12.33
C SER A 164 0.35 -12.34 11.39
N PHE A 165 1.20 -11.47 11.93
CA PHE A 165 2.24 -10.79 11.17
C PHE A 165 3.45 -11.69 10.95
N GLN A 166 3.94 -11.70 9.71
CA GLN A 166 5.17 -12.38 9.32
C GLN A 166 6.37 -11.50 9.67
N SER A 167 7.25 -11.98 10.52
CA SER A 167 8.43 -11.23 10.96
C SER A 167 9.42 -10.89 9.84
N GLY A 168 9.42 -11.68 8.76
CA GLY A 168 10.33 -11.51 7.62
C GLY A 168 10.23 -10.15 6.94
N GLY A 169 9.00 -9.68 6.65
CA GLY A 169 8.77 -8.39 6.01
C GLY A 169 9.12 -7.20 6.90
N LEU A 170 8.88 -7.32 8.21
CA LEU A 170 9.16 -6.27 9.19
C LEU A 170 10.66 -6.03 9.46
N ARG A 171 11.53 -6.93 8.98
CA ARG A 171 12.99 -6.64 8.92
C ARG A 171 13.31 -5.41 8.09
N LEU A 172 12.45 -5.05 7.14
CA LEU A 172 12.58 -3.81 6.40
C LEU A 172 12.58 -2.60 7.35
N ALA A 173 11.59 -2.51 8.23
CA ALA A 173 11.47 -1.41 9.18
C ALA A 173 12.69 -1.31 10.09
N THR A 174 13.12 -2.43 10.69
CA THR A 174 14.28 -2.45 11.58
C THR A 174 15.61 -2.17 10.88
N LYS A 175 15.72 -2.48 9.57
CA LYS A 175 16.93 -2.25 8.77
C LYS A 175 17.03 -0.81 8.27
N SER A 176 15.89 -0.16 8.02
CA SER A 176 15.84 1.20 7.48
C SER A 176 16.02 2.28 8.54
N GLU A 177 15.82 1.94 9.83
CA GLU A 177 15.92 2.86 10.99
C GLU A 177 15.05 4.12 10.87
N VAL A 178 14.00 4.06 10.07
CA VAL A 178 13.01 5.14 9.91
C VAL A 178 11.76 4.85 10.75
N PRO A 179 10.94 5.87 11.05
CA PRO A 179 9.68 5.66 11.75
C PRO A 179 8.77 4.66 11.03
N VAL A 180 8.08 3.83 11.81
CA VAL A 180 7.02 2.94 11.31
C VAL A 180 5.69 3.57 11.62
N VAL A 181 4.87 3.78 10.59
CA VAL A 181 3.53 4.35 10.71
C VAL A 181 2.50 3.23 10.58
N PRO A 182 1.80 2.87 11.67
CA PRO A 182 0.76 1.86 11.57
C PRO A 182 -0.47 2.42 10.84
N LEU A 183 -1.06 1.61 9.96
CA LEU A 183 -2.27 1.91 9.20
C LEU A 183 -3.36 0.91 9.56
N VAL A 184 -4.58 1.38 9.75
CA VAL A 184 -5.75 0.52 9.96
C VAL A 184 -6.73 0.74 8.82
N ILE A 185 -7.05 -0.33 8.10
CA ILE A 185 -8.05 -0.34 7.04
C ILE A 185 -9.22 -1.21 7.52
N ASN A 186 -10.41 -0.62 7.62
CA ASN A 186 -11.62 -1.32 8.04
C ASN A 186 -12.71 -1.22 7.00
N GLY A 187 -13.20 -2.36 6.52
CA GLY A 187 -14.35 -2.46 5.61
C GLY A 187 -13.99 -2.62 4.13
N SER A 188 -12.73 -2.57 3.72
CA SER A 188 -12.33 -2.70 2.31
C SER A 188 -12.69 -4.07 1.71
N TYR A 189 -12.65 -5.14 2.50
CA TYR A 189 -13.06 -6.49 2.07
C TYR A 189 -14.53 -6.56 1.63
N ARG A 190 -15.37 -5.66 2.13
CA ARG A 190 -16.79 -5.57 1.77
C ARG A 190 -17.01 -5.12 0.33
N VAL A 191 -16.00 -4.50 -0.28
CA VAL A 191 -16.11 -4.05 -1.68
C VAL A 191 -16.10 -5.23 -2.65
N MET A 192 -15.32 -6.27 -2.39
CA MET A 192 -15.17 -7.41 -3.29
C MET A 192 -15.09 -8.75 -2.55
N GLU A 193 -14.20 -8.92 -1.59
CA GLU A 193 -13.84 -10.21 -1.00
C GLU A 193 -14.97 -10.87 -0.24
N ALA A 194 -15.83 -10.11 0.43
CA ALA A 194 -17.02 -10.60 1.11
C ALA A 194 -18.09 -11.15 0.14
N HIS A 195 -17.99 -10.83 -1.14
CA HIS A 195 -18.97 -11.16 -2.16
C HIS A 195 -18.34 -11.95 -3.33
N GLY A 196 -17.23 -12.65 -3.08
CA GLY A 196 -16.47 -13.32 -4.12
C GLY A 196 -15.74 -12.32 -5.01
N PHE A 197 -16.13 -12.19 -6.28
CA PHE A 197 -15.56 -11.22 -7.22
C PHE A 197 -16.50 -10.06 -7.55
N TRP A 198 -17.66 -9.98 -6.88
CA TRP A 198 -18.66 -8.97 -7.20
C TRP A 198 -18.40 -7.67 -6.46
N ILE A 199 -18.37 -6.57 -7.21
CA ILE A 199 -18.14 -5.24 -6.65
C ILE A 199 -19.42 -4.66 -6.06
N HIS A 200 -19.31 -4.28 -4.80
CA HIS A 200 -20.35 -3.63 -4.01
C HIS A 200 -19.89 -2.27 -3.51
N PRO A 201 -20.78 -1.29 -3.40
CA PRO A 201 -20.51 -0.08 -2.64
C PRO A 201 -20.22 -0.42 -1.19
N ALA A 202 -19.25 0.26 -0.61
CA ALA A 202 -18.92 0.08 0.80
C ALA A 202 -18.42 1.37 1.43
N LYS A 203 -18.59 1.49 2.74
CA LYS A 203 -17.89 2.47 3.56
C LYS A 203 -16.62 1.84 4.11
N VAL A 204 -15.53 2.56 4.03
CA VAL A 204 -14.21 2.12 4.50
C VAL A 204 -13.63 3.20 5.38
N ARG A 205 -13.03 2.81 6.50
CA ARG A 205 -12.23 3.72 7.33
C ARG A 205 -10.75 3.43 7.10
N LEU A 206 -9.98 4.48 6.88
CA LEU A 206 -8.51 4.48 6.86
C LEU A 206 -8.03 5.33 8.03
N THR A 207 -7.38 4.71 9.00
CA THR A 207 -6.80 5.42 10.14
C THR A 207 -5.28 5.32 10.11
N ILE A 208 -4.61 6.46 10.17
CA ILE A 208 -3.16 6.57 10.25
C ILE A 208 -2.81 6.82 11.71
N LEU A 209 -2.17 5.84 12.33
CA LEU A 209 -1.85 5.92 13.76
C LEU A 209 -0.51 6.66 13.99
N PRO A 210 -0.24 7.12 15.22
CA PRO A 210 1.02 7.76 15.56
C PRO A 210 2.24 6.89 15.20
N PRO A 211 3.31 7.51 14.67
CA PRO A 211 4.52 6.78 14.30
C PRO A 211 5.19 6.11 15.48
N VAL A 212 5.67 4.90 15.27
CA VAL A 212 6.53 4.16 16.20
C VAL A 212 7.99 4.45 15.83
N ALA A 213 8.75 5.06 16.73
CA ALA A 213 10.17 5.33 16.52
C ALA A 213 10.97 4.02 16.62
N ILE A 214 11.83 3.77 15.63
CA ILE A 214 12.71 2.60 15.59
C ILE A 214 14.11 2.94 16.07
N THR A 215 14.53 4.20 15.86
CA THR A 215 15.84 4.72 16.31
C THR A 215 15.94 4.62 17.82
N GLY A 216 17.02 4.02 18.31
CA GLY A 216 17.26 3.82 19.75
C GLY A 216 16.65 2.54 20.34
N MET A 217 15.84 1.79 19.58
CA MET A 217 15.36 0.49 20.02
C MET A 217 16.51 -0.51 20.20
N SER A 218 16.51 -1.21 21.33
CA SER A 218 17.38 -2.35 21.59
C SER A 218 17.11 -3.51 20.63
N ARG A 219 18.01 -4.48 20.59
CA ARG A 219 17.81 -5.69 19.77
C ARG A 219 16.57 -6.48 20.20
N GLU A 220 16.25 -6.50 21.48
CA GLU A 220 15.08 -7.20 22.00
C GLU A 220 13.77 -6.50 21.64
N GLU A 221 13.73 -5.16 21.74
CA GLU A 221 12.57 -4.37 21.30
C GLU A 221 12.33 -4.52 19.81
N LYS A 222 13.39 -4.52 18.97
CA LYS A 222 13.28 -4.78 17.53
C LYS A 222 12.74 -6.17 17.21
N LYS A 223 12.98 -7.19 18.05
CA LYS A 223 12.38 -8.52 17.90
C LYS A 223 10.89 -8.53 18.26
N GLN A 224 10.46 -7.69 19.19
CA GLN A 224 9.06 -7.59 19.62
C GLN A 224 8.23 -6.67 18.72
N LEU A 225 8.86 -5.90 17.83
CA LEU A 225 8.19 -4.95 16.95
C LEU A 225 7.02 -5.56 16.16
N PRO A 226 7.10 -6.80 15.62
CA PRO A 226 5.96 -7.42 14.93
C PRO A 226 4.73 -7.57 15.81
N SER A 227 4.89 -8.03 17.04
CA SER A 227 3.79 -8.18 18.02
C SER A 227 3.24 -6.81 18.42
N LEU A 228 4.12 -5.86 18.73
CA LEU A 228 3.72 -4.49 19.08
C LEU A 228 2.87 -3.85 17.99
N LEU A 229 3.29 -3.92 16.72
CA LEU A 229 2.55 -3.34 15.60
C LEU A 229 1.24 -4.09 15.35
N HIS A 230 1.24 -5.41 15.48
CA HIS A 230 0.03 -6.21 15.39
C HIS A 230 -1.00 -5.77 16.42
N ASP A 231 -0.59 -5.69 17.69
CA ASP A 231 -1.48 -5.36 18.82
C ASP A 231 -2.05 -3.92 18.67
N ILE A 232 -1.23 -2.95 18.27
CA ILE A 232 -1.65 -1.57 18.03
C ILE A 232 -2.72 -1.52 16.92
N ILE A 233 -2.49 -2.21 15.79
CA ILE A 233 -3.39 -2.20 14.65
C ILE A 233 -4.68 -2.97 14.98
N GLU A 234 -4.56 -4.13 15.64
CA GLU A 234 -5.70 -4.95 16.02
C GLU A 234 -6.60 -4.26 17.05
N GLN A 235 -6.01 -3.59 18.03
CA GLN A 235 -6.77 -2.84 19.04
C GLN A 235 -7.62 -1.74 18.38
N GLU A 236 -7.04 -0.97 17.46
CA GLU A 236 -7.79 0.07 16.76
C GLU A 236 -8.82 -0.52 15.80
N LEU A 237 -8.49 -1.59 15.09
CA LEU A 237 -9.44 -2.28 14.21
C LEU A 237 -10.65 -2.79 14.99
N ASN A 238 -10.44 -3.44 16.15
CA ASN A 238 -11.50 -3.94 17.00
C ASN A 238 -12.36 -2.82 17.58
N ARG A 239 -11.75 -1.66 17.94
CA ARG A 239 -12.50 -0.48 18.35
C ARG A 239 -13.47 -0.02 17.26
N GLN A 240 -13.00 0.06 16.02
CA GLN A 240 -13.81 0.48 14.86
C GLN A 240 -14.90 -0.52 14.45
N VAL A 241 -14.69 -1.80 14.69
CA VAL A 241 -15.69 -2.85 14.39
C VAL A 241 -16.86 -2.82 15.40
N ASN A 242 -16.58 -2.40 16.64
CA ASN A 242 -17.57 -2.34 17.72
C ASN A 242 -18.35 -1.00 17.76
N GLU A 243 -17.96 -0.01 16.97
CA GLU A 243 -18.70 1.26 16.74
C GLU A 243 -19.75 1.11 15.63
#